data_e17783e10b83c9738c3ffb66aa4600ad
#
_entry.id   e17783e10b83c9738c3ffb66aa4600ad
#
_cell.length_a   1.000
_cell.length_b   1.000
_cell.length_c   1.000
_cell.angle_alpha   90.00
_cell.angle_beta   90.00
_cell.angle_gamma   90.00
#
_symmetry.space_group_name_H-M   'P 1'
#
loop_
_entity.id
_entity.type
_entity.pdbx_description
1 polymer ?
#
loop_
_entity_poly.entity_id
_entity_poly.type
_entity_poly.pdbx_seq_one_letter_code
_entity_poly.pdbx_strand_id
1 'polypeptide(L)'
;MKNFKHQLLLIIDFGSQVTKLIARRLREKNIYCEIHPFQNISELFLKNLSPKAIILSGGPKSVNDHASPKVTSVIYELGIPILGICYGQQLMMHQLGGKVENSKFSSEFGRAFLKFKKETRLLEGWFNEYQEVVWMSH
;
A
#
# COMPACT_ATOMS: atom_id res chain seq x y z
N MET A 1 3.02 27.99 -21.76
CA MET A 1 2.25 26.84 -21.24
C MET A 1 2.97 26.29 -20.03
N LYS A 2 2.38 26.39 -18.86
CA LYS A 2 2.92 25.70 -17.67
C LYS A 2 2.71 24.19 -17.89
N ASN A 3 3.80 23.45 -18.12
CA ASN A 3 3.79 22.01 -18.08
C ASN A 3 3.42 21.58 -16.65
N PHE A 4 2.15 21.36 -16.41
CA PHE A 4 1.71 20.60 -15.26
C PHE A 4 2.18 19.15 -15.49
N LYS A 5 3.41 18.84 -15.11
CA LYS A 5 3.78 17.46 -14.85
C LYS A 5 2.85 17.00 -13.73
N HIS A 6 1.80 16.28 -14.10
CA HIS A 6 0.90 15.68 -13.13
C HIS A 6 1.72 14.88 -12.13
N GLN A 7 1.55 15.18 -10.85
CA GLN A 7 2.19 14.39 -9.81
C GLN A 7 1.46 13.04 -9.80
N LEU A 8 2.07 12.04 -10.42
CA LEU A 8 1.49 10.71 -10.55
C LEU A 8 1.73 9.89 -9.28
N LEU A 9 0.67 9.33 -8.75
CA LEU A 9 0.72 8.28 -7.74
C LEU A 9 0.49 6.92 -8.43
N LEU A 10 1.45 6.02 -8.28
CA LEU A 10 1.37 4.66 -8.81
C LEU A 10 0.71 3.73 -7.80
N ILE A 11 -0.34 3.01 -8.21
CA ILE A 11 -0.94 1.93 -7.43
C ILE A 11 -0.52 0.61 -8.06
N ILE A 12 0.21 -0.20 -7.32
CA ILE A 12 0.61 -1.54 -7.76
C ILE A 12 -0.45 -2.54 -7.29
N ASP A 13 -1.06 -3.21 -8.25
CA ASP A 13 -2.15 -4.17 -8.02
C ASP A 13 -1.63 -5.59 -7.86
N PHE A 14 -1.93 -6.21 -6.72
CA PHE A 14 -1.65 -7.62 -6.42
C PHE A 14 -2.88 -8.51 -6.50
N GLY A 15 -3.95 -8.04 -7.15
CA GLY A 15 -5.18 -8.80 -7.35
C GLY A 15 -6.27 -8.52 -6.33
N SER A 16 -6.22 -7.40 -5.62
CA SER A 16 -7.27 -7.01 -4.67
C SER A 16 -8.49 -6.41 -5.37
N GLN A 17 -9.67 -6.78 -4.89
CA GLN A 17 -10.93 -6.16 -5.33
C GLN A 17 -11.02 -4.68 -4.91
N VAL A 18 -10.30 -4.26 -3.87
CA VAL A 18 -10.34 -2.89 -3.34
C VAL A 18 -9.38 -1.93 -4.05
N THR A 19 -8.51 -2.40 -4.95
CA THR A 19 -7.53 -1.55 -5.65
C THR A 19 -8.20 -0.40 -6.39
N LYS A 20 -9.33 -0.68 -7.08
CA LYS A 20 -10.11 0.35 -7.78
C LYS A 20 -10.76 1.35 -6.82
N LEU A 21 -11.14 0.91 -5.61
CA LEU A 21 -11.67 1.79 -4.58
C LEU A 21 -10.60 2.76 -4.07
N ILE A 22 -9.38 2.29 -3.87
CA ILE A 22 -8.24 3.14 -3.51
C ILE A 22 -8.05 4.24 -4.57
N ALA A 23 -8.01 3.87 -5.84
CA ALA A 23 -7.87 4.83 -6.94
C ALA A 23 -9.02 5.84 -6.97
N ARG A 24 -10.25 5.39 -6.75
CA ARG A 24 -11.41 6.27 -6.67
C ARG A 24 -11.27 7.29 -5.54
N ARG A 25 -10.86 6.87 -4.35
CA ARG A 25 -10.67 7.77 -3.19
C ARG A 25 -9.58 8.81 -3.44
N LEU A 26 -8.50 8.44 -4.12
CA LEU A 26 -7.46 9.38 -4.51
C LEU A 26 -7.97 10.42 -5.51
N ARG A 27 -8.73 9.98 -6.53
CA ARG A 27 -9.31 10.87 -7.54
C ARG A 27 -10.34 11.82 -6.95
N GLU A 28 -11.13 11.40 -5.97
CA GLU A 28 -12.04 12.26 -5.19
C GLU A 28 -11.28 13.37 -4.45
N LYS A 29 -9.99 13.17 -4.18
CA LYS A 29 -9.07 14.18 -3.60
C LYS A 29 -8.23 14.91 -4.65
N ASN A 30 -8.60 14.82 -5.93
CA ASN A 30 -7.89 15.39 -7.06
C ASN A 30 -6.43 14.91 -7.20
N ILE A 31 -6.14 13.70 -6.76
CA ILE A 31 -4.83 13.07 -6.91
C ILE A 31 -4.87 12.21 -8.18
N TYR A 32 -3.99 12.54 -9.14
CA TYR A 32 -3.83 11.71 -10.34
C TYR A 32 -3.13 10.40 -9.98
N CYS A 33 -3.74 9.28 -10.34
CA CYS A 33 -3.20 7.96 -10.05
C CYS A 33 -3.44 6.99 -11.21
N GLU A 34 -2.51 6.06 -11.37
CA GLU A 34 -2.60 4.94 -12.31
C GLU A 34 -2.48 3.62 -11.56
N ILE A 35 -3.24 2.61 -12.00
CA ILE A 35 -3.19 1.24 -11.50
C ILE A 35 -2.42 0.40 -12.51
N HIS A 36 -1.39 -0.28 -12.04
CA HIS A 36 -0.64 -1.23 -12.86
C HIS A 36 -0.46 -2.56 -12.11
N PRO A 37 -0.63 -3.71 -12.79
CA PRO A 37 -0.42 -5.00 -12.18
C PRO A 37 1.08 -5.20 -11.84
N PHE A 38 1.35 -5.90 -10.76
CA PHE A 38 2.73 -6.09 -10.26
C PHE A 38 3.67 -6.71 -11.30
N GLN A 39 3.14 -7.52 -12.23
CA GLN A 39 3.92 -8.16 -13.29
C GLN A 39 4.55 -7.14 -14.27
N ASN A 40 3.93 -5.97 -14.41
CA ASN A 40 4.39 -4.94 -15.34
C ASN A 40 5.41 -3.98 -14.69
N ILE A 41 5.67 -4.12 -13.40
CA ILE A 41 6.54 -3.22 -12.67
C ILE A 41 8.00 -3.66 -12.82
N SER A 42 8.69 -3.04 -13.75
CA SER A 42 10.13 -3.18 -13.95
C SER A 42 10.86 -1.89 -13.62
N GLU A 43 12.18 -1.95 -13.50
CA GLU A 43 13.01 -0.77 -13.31
C GLU A 43 12.82 0.24 -14.46
N LEU A 44 12.81 -0.24 -15.70
CA LEU A 44 12.59 0.60 -16.87
C LEU A 44 11.21 1.25 -16.85
N PHE A 45 10.17 0.49 -16.47
CA PHE A 45 8.81 1.01 -16.31
C PHE A 45 8.77 2.15 -15.28
N LEU A 46 9.35 1.94 -14.11
CA LEU A 46 9.41 2.95 -13.05
C LEU A 46 10.16 4.21 -13.46
N LYS A 47 11.27 4.04 -14.19
CA LYS A 47 12.08 5.15 -14.71
C LYS A 47 11.30 6.00 -15.70
N ASN A 48 10.55 5.37 -16.59
CA ASN A 48 9.72 6.06 -17.59
C ASN A 48 8.50 6.75 -16.96
N LEU A 49 7.84 6.08 -16.01
CA LEU A 49 6.65 6.58 -15.34
C LEU A 49 6.98 7.71 -14.34
N SER A 50 8.13 7.61 -13.69
CA SER A 50 8.61 8.59 -12.69
C SER A 50 7.55 8.96 -11.62
N PRO A 51 6.98 7.97 -10.91
CA PRO A 51 5.93 8.25 -9.93
C PRO A 51 6.47 9.11 -8.77
N LYS A 52 5.59 9.87 -8.14
CA LYS A 52 5.92 10.71 -6.96
C LYS A 52 5.58 10.02 -5.64
N ALA A 53 4.75 8.99 -5.69
CA ALA A 53 4.45 8.11 -4.56
C ALA A 53 3.95 6.77 -5.08
N ILE A 54 4.04 5.72 -4.26
CA ILE A 54 3.58 4.37 -4.60
C ILE A 54 2.64 3.86 -3.51
N ILE A 55 1.55 3.23 -3.92
CA ILE A 55 0.71 2.40 -3.04
C ILE A 55 0.86 0.95 -3.48
N LEU A 56 1.28 0.09 -2.56
CA LEU A 56 1.23 -1.36 -2.71
C LEU A 56 -0.13 -1.82 -2.20
N SER A 57 -1.00 -2.26 -3.09
CA SER A 57 -2.36 -2.65 -2.74
C SER A 57 -2.43 -4.01 -2.04
N GLY A 58 -3.61 -4.44 -1.66
CA GLY A 58 -3.85 -5.78 -1.16
C GLY A 58 -3.81 -6.84 -2.26
N GLY A 59 -3.95 -8.08 -1.86
CA GLY A 59 -4.02 -9.24 -2.72
C GLY A 59 -4.51 -10.47 -1.97
N PRO A 60 -4.95 -11.53 -2.67
CA PRO A 60 -5.50 -12.73 -2.06
C PRO A 60 -4.44 -13.69 -1.49
N LYS A 61 -3.17 -13.48 -1.83
CA LYS A 61 -2.06 -14.33 -1.41
C LYS A 61 -1.45 -13.87 -0.07
N SER A 62 -0.72 -14.79 0.58
CA SER A 62 0.21 -14.45 1.66
C SER A 62 1.62 -14.33 1.11
N VAL A 63 2.47 -13.50 1.72
CA VAL A 63 3.89 -13.42 1.35
C VAL A 63 4.66 -14.70 1.67
N ASN A 64 4.11 -15.53 2.54
CA ASN A 64 4.65 -16.83 2.92
C ASN A 64 4.23 -17.94 1.95
N ASP A 65 3.33 -17.68 1.02
CA ASP A 65 2.90 -18.65 0.02
C ASP A 65 4.02 -18.90 -1.01
N HIS A 66 4.10 -20.14 -1.49
CA HIS A 66 4.97 -20.46 -2.62
C HIS A 66 4.54 -19.65 -3.85
N ALA A 67 5.51 -19.06 -4.55
CA ALA A 67 5.27 -18.19 -5.71
C ALA A 67 4.36 -16.97 -5.40
N SER A 68 4.46 -16.41 -4.20
CA SER A 68 3.76 -15.18 -3.85
C SER A 68 4.16 -14.02 -4.79
N PRO A 69 3.22 -13.14 -5.18
CA PRO A 69 3.53 -11.97 -6.00
C PRO A 69 4.61 -11.11 -5.36
N LYS A 70 5.60 -10.69 -6.16
CA LYS A 70 6.68 -9.80 -5.73
C LYS A 70 6.80 -8.62 -6.67
N VAL A 71 7.38 -7.58 -6.19
CA VAL A 71 7.75 -6.41 -7.00
C VAL A 71 9.25 -6.19 -6.91
N THR A 72 9.82 -5.53 -7.90
CA THR A 72 11.26 -5.19 -7.88
C THR A 72 11.62 -4.36 -6.65
N SER A 73 12.71 -4.71 -5.97
CA SER A 73 13.21 -3.96 -4.79
C SER A 73 13.61 -2.52 -5.12
N VAL A 74 13.84 -2.22 -6.38
CA VAL A 74 14.17 -0.87 -6.86
C VAL A 74 13.15 0.18 -6.41
N ILE A 75 11.87 -0.21 -6.19
CA ILE A 75 10.87 0.73 -5.67
C ILE A 75 11.29 1.37 -4.34
N TYR A 76 12.00 0.65 -3.49
CA TYR A 76 12.44 1.13 -2.17
C TYR A 76 13.66 2.06 -2.26
N GLU A 77 14.35 2.06 -3.40
CA GLU A 77 15.53 2.88 -3.66
C GLU A 77 15.19 4.22 -4.34
N LEU A 78 13.94 4.40 -4.77
CA LEU A 78 13.50 5.61 -5.48
C LEU A 78 13.47 6.87 -4.60
N GLY A 79 13.54 6.73 -3.27
CA GLY A 79 13.47 7.87 -2.35
C GLY A 79 12.12 8.58 -2.30
N ILE A 80 11.04 7.92 -2.72
CA ILE A 80 9.67 8.44 -2.72
C ILE A 80 8.81 7.74 -1.67
N PRO A 81 7.71 8.36 -1.20
CA PRO A 81 6.81 7.74 -0.24
C PRO A 81 6.17 6.46 -0.78
N ILE A 82 6.14 5.42 0.05
CA ILE A 82 5.48 4.14 -0.24
C ILE A 82 4.51 3.80 0.88
N LEU A 83 3.27 3.48 0.53
CA LEU A 83 2.25 2.98 1.46
C LEU A 83 1.90 1.55 1.11
N GLY A 84 2.07 0.63 2.06
CA GLY A 84 1.62 -0.76 1.94
C GLY A 84 0.25 -0.96 2.61
N ILE A 85 -0.67 -1.63 1.91
CA ILE A 85 -2.01 -1.97 2.41
C ILE A 85 -2.19 -3.48 2.34
N CYS A 86 -2.57 -4.13 3.45
CA CYS A 86 -2.77 -5.58 3.54
C CYS A 86 -1.57 -6.36 2.99
N TYR A 87 -1.75 -7.10 1.89
CA TYR A 87 -0.67 -7.83 1.23
C TYR A 87 0.55 -6.94 0.92
N GLY A 88 0.31 -5.71 0.42
CA GLY A 88 1.38 -4.77 0.12
C GLY A 88 2.21 -4.37 1.35
N GLN A 89 1.59 -4.26 2.52
CA GLN A 89 2.30 -4.04 3.78
C GLN A 89 3.17 -5.25 4.14
N GLN A 90 2.62 -6.46 4.06
CA GLN A 90 3.36 -7.70 4.34
C GLN A 90 4.55 -7.85 3.39
N LEU A 91 4.34 -7.60 2.10
CA LEU A 91 5.37 -7.66 1.08
C LEU A 91 6.50 -6.67 1.35
N MET A 92 6.16 -5.44 1.69
CA MET A 92 7.14 -4.39 2.03
C MET A 92 7.96 -4.80 3.25
N MET A 93 7.33 -5.28 4.31
CA MET A 93 8.03 -5.75 5.50
C MET A 93 8.95 -6.93 5.20
N HIS A 94 8.47 -7.90 4.41
CA HIS A 94 9.26 -9.06 4.01
C HIS A 94 10.47 -8.67 3.14
N GLN A 95 10.28 -7.83 2.14
CA GLN A 95 11.35 -7.40 1.21
C GLN A 95 12.39 -6.49 1.87
N LEU A 96 12.01 -5.76 2.92
CA LEU A 96 12.93 -4.92 3.72
C LEU A 96 13.63 -5.69 4.84
N GLY A 97 13.51 -7.02 4.88
CA GLY A 97 14.20 -7.88 5.84
C GLY A 97 13.44 -8.10 7.17
N GLY A 98 12.19 -7.67 7.23
CA GLY A 98 11.31 -7.95 8.36
C GLY A 98 10.73 -9.37 8.30
N LYS A 99 10.12 -9.81 9.39
CA LYS A 99 9.47 -11.11 9.50
C LYS A 99 7.95 -10.95 9.46
N VAL A 100 7.31 -11.74 8.62
CA VAL A 100 5.85 -11.86 8.54
C VAL A 100 5.47 -13.27 8.96
N GLU A 101 4.71 -13.39 10.02
CA GLU A 101 4.25 -14.66 10.57
C GLU A 101 2.74 -14.81 10.39
N ASN A 102 2.30 -16.03 10.18
CA ASN A 102 0.88 -16.33 10.24
C ASN A 102 0.40 -16.20 11.69
N SER A 103 -0.75 -15.54 11.87
CA SER A 103 -1.38 -15.50 13.19
C SER A 103 -1.67 -16.91 13.69
N LYS A 104 -1.30 -17.20 14.93
CA LYS A 104 -1.69 -18.45 15.62
C LYS A 104 -3.15 -18.41 16.07
N PHE A 105 -3.78 -17.24 16.00
CA PHE A 105 -5.17 -17.01 16.36
C PHE A 105 -6.03 -16.95 15.08
N SER A 106 -7.32 -17.19 15.25
CA SER A 106 -8.30 -17.11 14.17
C SER A 106 -8.31 -15.73 13.50
N SER A 107 -8.76 -15.70 12.26
CA SER A 107 -9.02 -14.46 11.51
C SER A 107 -9.82 -13.46 12.34
N GLU A 108 -9.51 -12.18 12.18
CA GLU A 108 -10.15 -11.09 12.91
C GLU A 108 -11.27 -10.48 12.06
N PHE A 109 -12.50 -10.57 12.55
CA PHE A 109 -13.67 -9.98 11.94
C PHE A 109 -14.48 -9.19 12.97
N GLY A 110 -14.99 -8.04 12.57
CA GLY A 110 -15.87 -7.22 13.38
C GLY A 110 -15.22 -5.98 13.97
N ARG A 111 -15.88 -5.43 14.99
CA ARG A 111 -15.46 -4.21 15.66
C ARG A 111 -14.17 -4.40 16.45
N ALA A 112 -13.21 -3.53 16.23
CA ALA A 112 -11.94 -3.53 16.95
C ALA A 112 -11.55 -2.10 17.33
N PHE A 113 -10.57 -1.99 18.22
CA PHE A 113 -10.06 -0.70 18.69
C PHE A 113 -8.59 -0.57 18.34
N LEU A 114 -8.25 0.48 17.61
CA LEU A 114 -6.87 0.89 17.39
C LEU A 114 -6.42 1.80 18.52
N LYS A 115 -5.29 1.48 19.13
CA LYS A 115 -4.65 2.31 20.14
C LYS A 115 -3.51 3.11 19.52
N PHE A 116 -3.51 4.39 19.79
CA PHE A 116 -2.41 5.27 19.41
C PHE A 116 -1.13 4.88 20.16
N LYS A 117 -0.04 4.71 19.42
CA LYS A 117 1.28 4.34 19.99
C LYS A 117 2.33 5.42 19.77
N LYS A 118 2.36 6.04 18.59
CA LYS A 118 3.36 7.01 18.21
C LYS A 118 2.83 7.92 17.10
N GLU A 119 3.13 9.20 17.20
CA GLU A 119 2.84 10.16 16.14
C GLU A 119 3.61 9.83 14.86
N THR A 120 2.89 9.90 13.74
CA THR A 120 3.44 9.80 12.41
C THR A 120 2.69 10.75 11.49
N ARG A 121 3.32 11.23 10.43
CA ARG A 121 2.66 12.05 9.41
C ARG A 121 1.41 11.40 8.82
N LEU A 122 1.42 10.08 8.68
CA LEU A 122 0.30 9.31 8.13
C LEU A 122 -0.94 9.36 9.04
N LEU A 123 -0.74 9.45 10.35
CA LEU A 123 -1.80 9.39 11.36
C LEU A 123 -2.15 10.74 11.94
N GLU A 124 -1.53 11.82 11.45
CA GLU A 124 -1.79 13.18 11.90
C GLU A 124 -3.26 13.56 11.68
N GLY A 125 -3.92 13.97 12.77
CA GLY A 125 -5.33 14.35 12.76
C GLY A 125 -6.34 13.20 12.66
N TRP A 126 -5.88 11.94 12.65
CA TRP A 126 -6.80 10.80 12.62
C TRP A 126 -7.35 10.47 14.00
N PHE A 127 -6.49 10.39 15.00
CA PHE A 127 -6.92 10.07 16.36
C PHE A 127 -7.40 11.32 17.08
N ASN A 128 -8.69 11.37 17.45
CA ASN A 128 -9.26 12.43 18.29
C ASN A 128 -8.95 12.20 19.77
N GLU A 129 -8.76 10.92 20.13
CA GLU A 129 -8.37 10.46 21.48
C GLU A 129 -7.30 9.37 21.31
N TYR A 130 -6.96 8.68 22.42
CA TYR A 130 -5.97 7.59 22.40
C TYR A 130 -6.40 6.34 21.61
N GLN A 131 -7.65 6.29 21.17
CA GLN A 131 -8.25 5.08 20.62
C GLN A 131 -9.29 5.43 19.57
N GLU A 132 -9.26 4.70 18.46
CA GLU A 132 -10.26 4.79 17.39
C GLU A 132 -10.91 3.43 17.13
N VAL A 133 -12.20 3.47 16.79
CA VAL A 133 -12.97 2.27 16.43
C VAL A 133 -12.78 1.98 14.96
N VAL A 134 -12.43 0.74 14.65
CA VAL A 134 -12.32 0.24 13.28
C VAL A 134 -13.10 -1.04 13.11
N TRP A 135 -13.34 -1.41 11.86
CA TRP A 135 -13.93 -2.69 11.51
C TRP A 135 -12.85 -3.58 10.88
N MET A 136 -12.56 -4.71 11.50
CA MET A 136 -11.59 -5.68 11.01
C MET A 136 -12.26 -6.67 10.06
N SER A 137 -11.55 -7.06 9.01
CA SER A 137 -12.03 -8.01 8.01
C SER A 137 -10.86 -8.75 7.36
N HIS A 138 -10.22 -9.58 8.17
CA HIS A 138 -9.13 -10.45 7.67
C HIS A 138 -8.83 -11.66 8.57
#